data_968c29fd454118fa4ab16ce9697f38bc
#
_entry.id   968c29fd454118fa4ab16ce9697f38bc
#
_cell.length_a   1.000
_cell.length_b   1.000
_cell.length_c   1.000
_cell.angle_alpha   90.00
_cell.angle_beta   90.00
_cell.angle_gamma   90.00
#
_symmetry.space_group_name_H-M   'P 1'
#
loop_
_entity.id
_entity.type
_entity.pdbx_description
1 polymer ?
#
loop_
_entity_poly.entity_id
_entity_poly.type
_entity_poly.pdbx_seq_one_letter_code
_entity_poly.pdbx_strand_id
1 'polypeptide(L)'
;MDMKTKEEKLIERMVRKCMNHLKKKDYELGITKRDVEAAVKCTKVVTKDWCSGATYGGSRVIQINLNYWQHGKEGWHKEYPAYDNCPVIGGRYTKNLEEDFWLSVSHEVAHHVQRKFGPSCRWLKKTHRKPHGQGFKDIYSILRSQIVNPLLGEYEPWGGFVPKRKE
;
A
#
# COMPACT_ATOMS: atom_id res chain seq x y z
N MET A 1 24.72 11.31 12.05
CA MET A 1 23.30 10.89 12.03
C MET A 1 22.70 11.39 10.73
N ASP A 2 22.56 10.51 9.74
CA ASP A 2 22.02 10.92 8.45
C ASP A 2 20.56 11.37 8.64
N MET A 3 20.27 12.59 8.21
CA MET A 3 18.90 13.11 8.26
C MET A 3 18.07 12.44 7.16
N LYS A 4 16.95 11.83 7.57
CA LYS A 4 16.00 11.24 6.62
C LYS A 4 15.50 12.27 5.62
N THR A 5 15.38 11.87 4.37
CA THR A 5 14.81 12.69 3.29
C THR A 5 13.33 13.02 3.55
N LYS A 6 12.79 13.95 2.78
CA LYS A 6 11.37 14.32 2.83
C LYS A 6 10.49 13.13 2.42
N GLU A 7 10.92 12.39 1.41
CA GLU A 7 10.24 11.20 0.89
C GLU A 7 10.24 10.07 1.91
N GLU A 8 11.36 9.79 2.56
CA GLU A 8 11.44 8.78 3.62
C GLU A 8 10.47 9.09 4.77
N LYS A 9 10.43 10.33 5.22
CA LYS A 9 9.50 10.77 6.28
C LYS A 9 8.03 10.64 5.84
N LEU A 10 7.74 10.94 4.58
CA LEU A 10 6.40 10.80 4.01
C LEU A 10 5.96 9.33 3.98
N ILE A 11 6.81 8.45 3.44
CA ILE A 11 6.54 7.01 3.35
C ILE A 11 6.35 6.39 4.73
N GLU A 12 7.21 6.72 5.70
CA GLU A 12 7.05 6.25 7.08
C GLU A 12 5.72 6.69 7.71
N ARG A 13 5.28 7.90 7.43
CA ARG A 13 3.97 8.42 7.89
C ARG A 13 2.83 7.66 7.25
N MET A 14 2.93 7.30 5.97
CA MET A 14 1.93 6.50 5.27
C MET A 14 1.84 5.08 5.83
N VAL A 15 2.98 4.41 6.03
CA VAL A 15 3.05 3.09 6.68
C VAL A 15 2.40 3.14 8.06
N ARG A 16 2.76 4.13 8.87
CA ARG A 16 2.18 4.34 10.21
C ARG A 16 0.67 4.52 10.15
N LYS A 17 0.16 5.30 9.22
CA LYS A 17 -1.28 5.54 9.07
C LYS A 17 -2.02 4.27 8.68
N CYS A 18 -1.50 3.50 7.72
CA CYS A 18 -2.07 2.21 7.32
C CYS A 18 -2.09 1.20 8.48
N MET A 19 -0.96 1.03 9.16
CA MET A 19 -0.84 0.11 10.28
C MET A 19 -1.74 0.49 11.47
N ASN A 20 -1.83 1.79 11.81
CA ASN A 20 -2.71 2.27 12.87
C ASN A 20 -4.18 2.07 12.53
N HIS A 21 -4.55 2.17 11.26
CA HIS A 21 -5.91 1.88 10.83
C HIS A 21 -6.24 0.40 11.03
N LEU A 22 -5.37 -0.50 10.57
CA LEU A 22 -5.55 -1.95 10.70
C LEU A 22 -5.42 -2.45 12.16
N LYS A 23 -4.82 -1.66 13.05
CA LYS A 23 -4.73 -1.96 14.49
C LYS A 23 -6.08 -1.88 15.21
N LYS A 24 -7.11 -1.30 14.59
CA LYS A 24 -8.45 -1.21 15.20
C LYS A 24 -8.97 -2.59 15.58
N LYS A 25 -9.65 -2.68 16.72
CA LYS A 25 -10.18 -3.94 17.27
C LYS A 25 -11.15 -4.64 16.32
N ASP A 26 -11.90 -3.87 15.54
CA ASP A 26 -12.91 -4.38 14.60
C ASP A 26 -12.33 -5.30 13.52
N TYR A 27 -11.04 -5.18 13.24
CA TYR A 27 -10.37 -6.06 12.25
C TYR A 27 -9.78 -7.34 12.86
N GLU A 28 -9.77 -7.49 14.17
CA GLU A 28 -9.27 -8.69 14.88
C GLU A 28 -7.87 -9.16 14.46
N LEU A 29 -7.03 -8.25 13.94
CA LEU A 29 -5.69 -8.57 13.46
C LEU A 29 -4.65 -8.72 14.57
N GLY A 30 -4.95 -8.27 15.79
CA GLY A 30 -4.03 -8.35 16.92
C GLY A 30 -2.79 -7.45 16.81
N ILE A 31 -2.82 -6.44 15.96
CA ILE A 31 -1.71 -5.50 15.76
C ILE A 31 -1.56 -4.61 17.00
N THR A 32 -0.37 -4.56 17.55
CA THR A 32 -0.03 -3.72 18.71
C THR A 32 0.66 -2.41 18.27
N LYS A 33 0.80 -1.46 19.20
CA LYS A 33 1.61 -0.24 18.97
C LYS A 33 3.06 -0.59 18.61
N ARG A 34 3.64 -1.62 19.24
CA ARG A 34 5.00 -2.09 18.95
C ARG A 34 5.13 -2.61 17.52
N ASP A 35 4.10 -3.27 17.01
CA ASP A 35 4.08 -3.76 15.62
C ASP A 35 4.03 -2.61 14.62
N VAL A 36 3.30 -1.55 14.91
CA VAL A 36 3.28 -0.34 14.08
C VAL A 36 4.68 0.26 13.99
N GLU A 37 5.36 0.46 15.12
CA GLU A 37 6.72 1.00 15.13
C GLU A 37 7.72 0.07 14.44
N ALA A 38 7.57 -1.24 14.61
CA ALA A 38 8.40 -2.23 13.92
C ALA A 38 8.21 -2.18 12.40
N ALA A 39 6.98 -2.04 11.90
CA ALA A 39 6.69 -1.90 10.47
C ALA A 39 7.33 -0.64 9.89
N VAL A 40 7.22 0.49 10.58
CA VAL A 40 7.88 1.75 10.17
C VAL A 40 9.39 1.58 10.15
N LYS A 41 9.98 0.96 11.17
CA LYS A 41 11.43 0.75 11.26
C LYS A 41 11.96 -0.19 10.17
N CYS A 42 11.16 -1.16 9.72
CA CYS A 42 11.56 -2.09 8.66
C CYS A 42 11.29 -1.55 7.25
N THR A 43 10.72 -0.36 7.12
CA THR A 43 10.51 0.29 5.82
C THR A 43 11.84 0.82 5.29
N LYS A 44 12.13 0.53 4.02
CA LYS A 44 13.31 1.00 3.32
C LYS A 44 12.91 1.78 2.08
N VAL A 45 13.54 2.91 1.90
CA VAL A 45 13.47 3.69 0.66
C VAL A 45 14.78 3.48 -0.09
N VAL A 46 14.70 3.14 -1.36
CA VAL A 46 15.85 2.84 -2.20
C VAL A 46 15.78 3.62 -3.52
N THR A 47 16.92 3.73 -4.17
CA THR A 47 17.06 4.34 -5.51
C THR A 47 17.77 3.32 -6.39
N LYS A 48 17.00 2.44 -7.03
CA LYS A 48 17.54 1.38 -7.90
C LYS A 48 16.91 1.44 -9.29
N ASP A 49 17.71 1.35 -10.32
CA ASP A 49 17.26 1.54 -11.70
C ASP A 49 16.49 0.33 -12.28
N TRP A 50 16.55 -0.82 -11.64
CA TRP A 50 16.08 -2.10 -12.19
C TRP A 50 15.01 -2.82 -11.37
N CYS A 51 14.49 -2.24 -10.30
CA CYS A 51 13.44 -2.90 -9.51
C CYS A 51 12.07 -2.26 -9.70
N SER A 52 11.02 -3.02 -9.39
CA SER A 52 9.65 -2.51 -9.33
C SER A 52 9.52 -1.34 -8.35
N GLY A 53 8.44 -0.57 -8.47
CA GLY A 53 8.18 0.61 -7.63
C GLY A 53 8.10 0.31 -6.15
N ALA A 54 7.60 -0.88 -5.80
CA ALA A 54 7.51 -1.32 -4.41
C ALA A 54 7.64 -2.84 -4.31
N THR A 55 8.13 -3.34 -3.20
CA THR A 55 8.23 -4.77 -2.93
C THR A 55 8.12 -5.08 -1.44
N TYR A 56 7.50 -6.22 -1.12
CA TYR A 56 7.56 -6.86 0.18
C TYR A 56 8.25 -8.21 0.05
N GLY A 57 9.53 -8.25 0.40
CA GLY A 57 10.38 -9.41 0.16
C GLY A 57 10.41 -10.44 1.29
N GLY A 58 11.18 -11.52 1.08
CA GLY A 58 11.41 -12.59 2.05
C GLY A 58 11.97 -12.12 3.39
N SER A 59 12.64 -11.00 3.44
CA SER A 59 13.17 -10.33 4.64
C SER A 59 12.10 -9.59 5.46
N ARG A 60 10.84 -9.61 5.07
CA ARG A 60 9.74 -8.87 5.70
C ARG A 60 9.96 -7.34 5.72
N VAL A 61 10.65 -6.82 4.76
CA VAL A 61 10.95 -5.40 4.58
C VAL A 61 9.98 -4.80 3.56
N ILE A 62 9.33 -3.71 3.92
CA ILE A 62 8.60 -2.87 2.98
C ILE A 62 9.63 -2.00 2.26
N GLN A 63 9.78 -2.19 0.94
CA GLN A 63 10.75 -1.44 0.15
C GLN A 63 10.03 -0.60 -0.90
N ILE A 64 10.30 0.70 -0.92
CA ILE A 64 9.79 1.65 -1.91
C ILE A 64 10.97 2.19 -2.70
N ASN A 65 10.90 2.11 -4.03
CA ASN A 65 11.95 2.55 -4.92
C ASN A 65 11.61 3.92 -5.52
N LEU A 66 12.38 4.94 -5.15
CA LEU A 66 12.15 6.31 -5.63
C LEU A 66 12.47 6.47 -7.13
N ASN A 67 13.43 5.71 -7.66
CA ASN A 67 13.79 5.83 -9.08
C ASN A 67 12.66 5.39 -10.02
N TYR A 68 11.82 4.46 -9.60
CA TYR A 68 10.65 4.07 -10.38
C TYR A 68 9.70 5.24 -10.60
N TRP A 69 9.66 6.16 -9.65
CA TRP A 69 8.76 7.32 -9.59
C TRP A 69 9.43 8.63 -10.02
N GLN A 70 10.65 8.58 -10.58
CA GLN A 70 11.47 9.76 -10.92
C GLN A 70 10.76 10.81 -11.74
N HIS A 71 9.62 10.53 -12.27
CA HIS A 71 8.99 11.46 -13.19
C HIS A 71 7.88 12.31 -12.56
N GLY A 72 7.44 12.03 -11.33
CA GLY A 72 6.43 12.83 -10.62
C GLY A 72 5.22 13.23 -11.48
N LYS A 73 5.06 12.53 -12.60
CA LYS A 73 4.11 12.86 -13.64
C LYS A 73 2.79 12.19 -13.30
N GLU A 74 1.75 12.95 -13.52
CA GLU A 74 0.41 12.46 -13.68
C GLU A 74 0.37 11.23 -14.58
N GLY A 75 -0.23 10.12 -14.13
CA GLY A 75 -0.23 8.89 -14.90
C GLY A 75 -1.04 7.76 -14.29
N TRP A 76 -1.08 6.66 -15.02
CA TRP A 76 -1.81 5.47 -14.58
C TRP A 76 -0.94 4.59 -13.69
N HIS A 77 -1.35 4.42 -12.43
CA HIS A 77 -0.77 3.44 -11.52
C HIS A 77 -1.37 2.06 -11.82
N LYS A 78 -0.52 1.15 -12.30
CA LYS A 78 -0.92 -0.25 -12.57
C LYS A 78 -0.89 -1.05 -11.28
N GLU A 79 -1.96 -1.76 -11.03
CA GLU A 79 -2.03 -2.76 -9.99
C GLU A 79 -1.74 -4.18 -10.53
N TYR A 80 -1.76 -5.16 -9.65
CA TYR A 80 -1.63 -6.56 -10.03
C TYR A 80 -2.73 -6.93 -11.06
N PRO A 81 -2.39 -7.56 -12.20
CA PRO A 81 -3.32 -7.74 -13.32
C PRO A 81 -4.66 -8.38 -12.96
N ALA A 82 -4.68 -9.29 -11.97
CA ALA A 82 -5.92 -9.91 -11.52
C ALA A 82 -6.90 -8.93 -10.83
N TYR A 83 -6.49 -7.68 -10.58
CA TYR A 83 -7.30 -6.66 -9.93
C TYR A 83 -7.77 -5.56 -10.87
N ASP A 84 -7.33 -5.54 -12.11
CA ASP A 84 -7.57 -4.43 -13.04
C ASP A 84 -9.05 -4.02 -13.11
N ASN A 85 -9.95 -4.97 -13.02
CA ASN A 85 -11.39 -4.74 -13.04
C ASN A 85 -12.03 -4.60 -11.64
N CYS A 86 -11.24 -4.56 -10.58
CA CYS A 86 -11.78 -4.40 -9.24
C CYS A 86 -11.98 -2.92 -8.91
N PRO A 87 -13.22 -2.47 -8.65
CA PRO A 87 -13.50 -1.05 -8.42
C PRO A 87 -12.85 -0.50 -7.16
N VAL A 88 -12.47 -1.36 -6.22
CA VAL A 88 -11.85 -0.94 -4.95
C VAL A 88 -10.33 -0.93 -5.04
N ILE A 89 -9.74 -2.02 -5.54
CA ILE A 89 -8.29 -2.25 -5.51
C ILE A 89 -7.63 -2.29 -6.89
N GLY A 90 -8.34 -1.96 -7.93
CA GLY A 90 -7.78 -1.87 -9.29
C GLY A 90 -6.82 -0.69 -9.47
N GLY A 91 -6.20 -0.64 -10.64
CA GLY A 91 -5.33 0.45 -11.03
C GLY A 91 -6.03 1.81 -10.98
N ARG A 92 -5.29 2.88 -10.82
CA ARG A 92 -5.83 4.24 -10.73
C ARG A 92 -4.95 5.25 -11.42
N TYR A 93 -5.58 6.32 -11.87
CA TYR A 93 -4.88 7.51 -12.28
C TYR A 93 -4.42 8.31 -11.06
N THR A 94 -3.16 8.70 -11.05
CA THR A 94 -2.56 9.53 -9.99
C THR A 94 -2.08 10.86 -10.57
N LYS A 95 -2.25 11.92 -9.82
CA LYS A 95 -1.91 13.30 -10.24
C LYS A 95 -0.48 13.68 -9.86
N ASN A 96 0.09 12.98 -8.90
CA ASN A 96 1.39 13.30 -8.35
C ASN A 96 2.02 12.08 -7.66
N LEU A 97 3.28 12.22 -7.31
CA LEU A 97 4.07 11.20 -6.64
C LEU A 97 3.49 10.77 -5.27
N GLU A 98 2.88 11.68 -4.53
CA GLU A 98 2.31 11.35 -3.22
C GLU A 98 1.11 10.40 -3.36
N GLU A 99 0.25 10.61 -4.34
CA GLU A 99 -0.89 9.73 -4.62
C GLU A 99 -0.42 8.34 -5.01
N ASP A 100 0.63 8.26 -5.81
CA ASP A 100 1.26 7.01 -6.23
C ASP A 100 1.89 6.26 -5.04
N PHE A 101 2.55 6.99 -4.14
CA PHE A 101 3.08 6.40 -2.91
C PHE A 101 1.99 5.82 -2.02
N TRP A 102 0.83 6.46 -1.93
CA TRP A 102 -0.30 5.91 -1.18
C TRP A 102 -0.74 4.54 -1.70
N LEU A 103 -0.81 4.37 -3.01
CA LEU A 103 -1.15 3.09 -3.64
C LEU A 103 -0.08 2.04 -3.35
N SER A 104 1.18 2.35 -3.62
CA SER A 104 2.30 1.42 -3.42
C SER A 104 2.50 1.05 -1.96
N VAL A 105 2.51 2.03 -1.07
CA VAL A 105 2.70 1.79 0.37
C VAL A 105 1.55 0.95 0.95
N SER A 106 0.31 1.25 0.61
CA SER A 106 -0.82 0.47 1.10
C SER A 106 -0.82 -0.97 0.59
N HIS A 107 -0.37 -1.19 -0.65
CA HIS A 107 -0.17 -2.51 -1.22
C HIS A 107 0.86 -3.32 -0.42
N GLU A 108 2.03 -2.75 -0.17
CA GLU A 108 3.10 -3.44 0.56
C GLU A 108 2.78 -3.63 2.04
N VAL A 109 2.07 -2.69 2.66
CA VAL A 109 1.55 -2.87 4.03
C VAL A 109 0.54 -4.03 4.09
N ALA A 110 -0.31 -4.19 3.07
CA ALA A 110 -1.23 -5.31 3.01
C ALA A 110 -0.49 -6.66 2.97
N HIS A 111 0.59 -6.77 2.20
CA HIS A 111 1.47 -7.96 2.22
C HIS A 111 2.12 -8.19 3.57
N HIS A 112 2.63 -7.12 4.20
CA HIS A 112 3.24 -7.21 5.52
C HIS A 112 2.27 -7.75 6.56
N VAL A 113 1.06 -7.20 6.60
CA VAL A 113 0.02 -7.62 7.54
C VAL A 113 -0.46 -9.03 7.28
N GLN A 114 -0.75 -9.36 6.02
CA GLN A 114 -1.15 -10.72 5.63
C GLN A 114 -0.14 -11.76 6.10
N ARG A 115 1.14 -11.52 5.87
CA ARG A 115 2.21 -12.46 6.17
C ARG A 115 2.51 -12.56 7.66
N LYS A 116 2.52 -11.43 8.37
CA LYS A 116 2.90 -11.39 9.79
C LYS A 116 1.76 -11.80 10.71
N PHE A 117 0.54 -11.34 10.46
CA PHE A 117 -0.60 -11.51 11.34
C PHE A 117 -1.60 -12.57 10.84
N GLY A 118 -1.57 -12.90 9.56
CA GLY A 118 -2.47 -13.88 8.95
C GLY A 118 -2.46 -15.25 9.61
N PRO A 119 -1.30 -15.82 10.02
CA PRO A 119 -1.27 -17.13 10.69
C PRO A 119 -2.07 -17.19 12.00
N SER A 120 -2.13 -16.10 12.74
CA SER A 120 -2.83 -16.00 14.03
C SER A 120 -4.21 -15.33 13.94
N CYS A 121 -4.52 -14.70 12.82
CA CYS A 121 -5.81 -14.05 12.62
C CYS A 121 -6.88 -15.03 12.13
N ARG A 122 -8.01 -15.13 12.85
CA ARG A 122 -9.08 -16.08 12.58
C ARG A 122 -9.57 -16.07 11.14
N TRP A 123 -9.84 -14.91 10.57
CA TRP A 123 -10.39 -14.79 9.22
C TRP A 123 -9.35 -14.86 8.11
N LEU A 124 -8.04 -14.62 8.41
CA LEU A 124 -6.93 -14.76 7.47
C LEU A 124 -6.26 -16.12 7.48
N LYS A 125 -6.45 -16.92 8.53
CA LYS A 125 -5.69 -18.17 8.75
C LYS A 125 -5.68 -19.12 7.57
N LYS A 126 -6.74 -19.17 6.79
CA LYS A 126 -6.87 -20.03 5.60
C LYS A 126 -6.33 -19.39 4.31
N THR A 127 -6.19 -18.08 4.27
CA THR A 127 -5.94 -17.31 3.04
C THR A 127 -4.64 -16.51 3.04
N HIS A 128 -3.90 -16.52 4.16
CA HIS A 128 -2.69 -15.71 4.32
C HIS A 128 -1.49 -16.17 3.50
N ARG A 129 -1.46 -17.42 3.04
CA ARG A 129 -0.27 -18.02 2.40
C ARG A 129 -0.08 -17.57 0.95
N LYS A 130 -1.15 -17.26 0.24
CA LYS A 130 -1.09 -16.93 -1.18
C LYS A 130 -0.91 -15.41 -1.35
N PRO A 131 0.26 -14.95 -1.80
CA PRO A 131 0.44 -13.55 -2.20
C PRO A 131 -0.63 -13.18 -3.22
N HIS A 132 -1.20 -11.98 -3.11
CA HIS A 132 -2.29 -11.53 -3.98
C HIS A 132 -3.53 -12.47 -4.01
N GLY A 133 -3.69 -13.36 -3.02
CA GLY A 133 -4.89 -14.17 -2.82
C GLY A 133 -5.97 -13.43 -2.04
N GLN A 134 -7.02 -14.14 -1.64
CA GLN A 134 -8.18 -13.53 -0.95
C GLN A 134 -7.78 -12.76 0.31
N GLY A 135 -6.90 -13.31 1.16
CA GLY A 135 -6.48 -12.63 2.38
C GLY A 135 -5.75 -11.30 2.13
N PHE A 136 -4.94 -11.23 1.06
CA PHE A 136 -4.35 -9.98 0.62
C PHE A 136 -5.43 -9.00 0.15
N LYS A 137 -6.35 -9.45 -0.71
CA LYS A 137 -7.45 -8.63 -1.23
C LYS A 137 -8.27 -8.01 -0.12
N ASP A 138 -8.59 -8.79 0.90
CA ASP A 138 -9.42 -8.34 2.03
C ASP A 138 -8.73 -7.21 2.80
N ILE A 139 -7.44 -7.39 3.16
CA ILE A 139 -6.65 -6.35 3.85
C ILE A 139 -6.47 -5.12 2.96
N TYR A 140 -6.09 -5.34 1.70
CA TYR A 140 -5.85 -4.24 0.78
C TYR A 140 -7.13 -3.45 0.48
N SER A 141 -8.27 -4.13 0.37
CA SER A 141 -9.58 -3.48 0.20
C SER A 141 -9.94 -2.58 1.38
N ILE A 142 -9.62 -2.99 2.61
CA ILE A 142 -9.79 -2.15 3.80
C ILE A 142 -8.94 -0.87 3.67
N LEU A 143 -7.66 -1.00 3.36
CA LEU A 143 -6.77 0.15 3.22
C LEU A 143 -7.19 1.07 2.07
N ARG A 144 -7.54 0.48 0.92
CA ARG A 144 -7.98 1.25 -0.25
C ARG A 144 -9.28 1.99 0.03
N SER A 145 -10.31 1.33 0.52
CA SER A 145 -11.63 1.93 0.72
C SER A 145 -11.66 2.93 1.88
N GLN A 146 -10.89 2.69 2.95
CA GLN A 146 -10.98 3.49 4.17
C GLN A 146 -9.93 4.61 4.27
N ILE A 147 -8.83 4.50 3.53
CA ILE A 147 -7.73 5.46 3.60
C ILE A 147 -7.42 6.05 2.23
N VAL A 148 -7.07 5.20 1.25
CA VAL A 148 -6.43 5.65 0.02
C VAL A 148 -7.45 6.25 -0.93
N ASN A 149 -8.51 5.53 -1.27
CA ASN A 149 -9.49 6.00 -2.24
C ASN A 149 -10.18 7.32 -1.82
N PRO A 150 -10.53 7.54 -0.54
CA PRO A 150 -11.04 8.83 -0.10
C PRO A 150 -10.05 10.00 -0.29
N LEU A 151 -8.75 9.74 -0.21
CA LEU A 151 -7.70 10.74 -0.46
C LEU A 151 -7.53 11.05 -1.96
N LEU A 152 -7.70 10.03 -2.81
CA LEU A 152 -7.49 10.15 -4.26
C LEU A 152 -8.74 10.66 -5.01
N GLY A 153 -9.88 10.74 -4.33
CA GLY A 153 -11.14 11.17 -4.94
C GLY A 153 -11.91 10.05 -5.66
N GLU A 154 -12.97 10.43 -6.38
CA GLU A 154 -13.86 9.48 -7.05
C GLU A 154 -13.14 8.66 -8.13
N TYR A 155 -13.51 7.38 -8.21
CA TYR A 155 -13.01 6.41 -9.17
C TYR A 155 -14.12 6.03 -10.16
N GLU A 156 -13.89 6.20 -11.43
CA GLU A 156 -14.77 5.68 -12.47
C GLU A 156 -14.29 4.30 -12.95
N PRO A 157 -15.11 3.25 -12.82
CA PRO A 157 -14.67 1.86 -12.93
C PRO A 157 -14.70 1.35 -14.36
N TRP A 158 -14.25 2.01 -15.35
CA TRP A 158 -14.02 1.29 -16.58
C TRP A 158 -12.77 1.76 -17.28
N GLY A 159 -11.80 0.93 -17.27
CA GLY A 159 -10.62 1.02 -18.12
C GLY A 159 -9.75 2.26 -17.95
N GLY A 160 -10.12 3.18 -17.11
CA GLY A 160 -9.35 4.37 -16.87
C GLY A 160 -10.06 5.33 -15.94
N PHE A 161 -9.35 5.79 -14.94
CA PHE A 161 -9.74 6.96 -14.19
C PHE A 161 -9.61 8.16 -15.13
N VAL A 162 -10.72 8.80 -15.48
CA VAL A 162 -10.71 10.10 -16.11
C VAL A 162 -10.90 11.12 -14.99
N PRO A 163 -9.87 11.93 -14.68
CA PRO A 163 -10.05 13.00 -13.69
C PRO A 163 -11.15 13.92 -14.20
N LYS A 164 -12.23 14.06 -13.43
CA LYS A 164 -13.18 15.15 -13.69
C LYS A 164 -12.39 16.44 -13.56
N ARG A 165 -12.15 17.12 -14.66
CA ARG A 165 -11.67 18.49 -14.64
C ARG A 165 -12.72 19.29 -13.88
N LYS A 166 -12.34 19.87 -12.74
CA LYS A 166 -13.14 20.94 -12.13
C LYS A 166 -13.08 22.09 -13.13
N GLU A 167 -14.22 22.37 -13.75
CA GLU A 167 -14.45 23.63 -14.47
C GLU A 167 -14.35 24.81 -13.50
#